data_4c078393ed5f53a73c8cd47423c35eba
#
_entry.id   4c078393ed5f53a73c8cd47423c35eba
#
_cell.length_a   1.000
_cell.length_b   1.000
_cell.length_c   1.000
_cell.angle_alpha   90.00
_cell.angle_beta   90.00
_cell.angle_gamma   90.00
#
_symmetry.space_group_name_H-M   'P 1'
#
loop_
_entity.id
_entity.type
_entity.pdbx_description
1 polymer ?
#
loop_
_entity_poly.entity_id
_entity_poly.type
_entity_poly.pdbx_seq_one_letter_code
_entity_poly.pdbx_strand_id
1 'polypeptide(L)'
;MAKQEYIEKNRQWLAGKAQEPEVRMLDKGVCYKVIKSGDTKGKQPNRNSVVTAHYTGKTINGKTFDSSRGDVAPAFRLRDLITGWIIAMQQMRVGDRWEVYIPAEQGYGKRSVPGIPGGSTLIFDIELLAVN
;
A
#
# COMPACT_ATOMS: atom_id res chain seq x y z
N MET A 1 20.85 -18.34 2.23
CA MET A 1 20.00 -18.47 1.04
C MET A 1 19.56 -17.10 0.56
N ALA A 2 19.52 -16.88 -0.74
CA ALA A 2 19.10 -15.59 -1.32
C ALA A 2 17.72 -15.15 -0.81
N LYS A 3 16.79 -16.09 -0.65
CA LYS A 3 15.47 -15.80 -0.15
C LYS A 3 15.49 -15.22 1.27
N GLN A 4 16.28 -15.80 2.15
CA GLN A 4 16.38 -15.33 3.54
C GLN A 4 17.04 -13.94 3.60
N GLU A 5 18.06 -13.72 2.79
CA GLU A 5 18.73 -12.42 2.68
C GLU A 5 17.75 -11.37 2.14
N TYR A 6 16.92 -11.74 1.17
CA TYR A 6 15.92 -10.84 0.59
C TYR A 6 14.88 -10.44 1.64
N ILE A 7 14.36 -11.41 2.41
CA ILE A 7 13.40 -11.16 3.48
C ILE A 7 13.98 -10.16 4.48
N GLU A 8 15.22 -10.40 4.91
CA GLU A 8 15.89 -9.54 5.90
C GLU A 8 16.11 -8.12 5.34
N LYS A 9 16.55 -8.03 4.08
CA LYS A 9 16.74 -6.73 3.42
C LYS A 9 15.43 -5.94 3.37
N ASN A 10 14.32 -6.61 3.09
CA ASN A 10 13.00 -5.97 3.08
C ASN A 10 12.59 -5.48 4.47
N ARG A 11 12.84 -6.28 5.50
CA ARG A 11 12.56 -5.88 6.88
C ARG A 11 13.37 -4.66 7.31
N GLN A 12 14.66 -4.65 6.98
CA GLN A 12 15.54 -3.54 7.30
C GLN A 12 15.13 -2.27 6.54
N TRP A 13 14.77 -2.43 5.26
CA TRP A 13 14.31 -1.29 4.45
C TRP A 13 13.07 -0.64 5.10
N LEU A 14 12.09 -1.46 5.49
CA LEU A 14 10.87 -0.96 6.08
C LEU A 14 11.12 -0.33 7.45
N ALA A 15 11.98 -0.93 8.27
CA ALA A 15 12.34 -0.36 9.57
C ALA A 15 12.96 1.03 9.41
N GLY A 16 13.83 1.20 8.41
CA GLY A 16 14.42 2.50 8.11
C GLY A 16 13.39 3.51 7.62
N LYS A 17 12.48 3.06 6.74
CA LYS A 17 11.42 3.91 6.23
C LYS A 17 10.51 4.41 7.35
N ALA A 18 10.17 3.54 8.30
CA ALA A 18 9.31 3.87 9.42
C ALA A 18 9.91 4.95 10.36
N GLN A 19 11.23 5.16 10.29
CA GLN A 19 11.90 6.18 11.11
C GLN A 19 11.91 7.56 10.44
N GLU A 20 11.52 7.67 9.18
CA GLU A 20 11.52 8.96 8.50
C GLU A 20 10.46 9.89 9.08
N PRO A 21 10.76 11.21 9.21
CA PRO A 21 9.86 12.13 9.93
C PRO A 21 8.46 12.24 9.35
N GLU A 22 8.32 12.12 8.02
CA GLU A 22 7.01 12.25 7.35
C GLU A 22 6.21 10.96 7.38
N VAL A 23 6.80 9.85 7.81
CA VAL A 23 6.14 8.54 7.80
C VAL A 23 5.39 8.33 9.10
N ARG A 24 4.12 7.93 8.98
CA ARG A 24 3.23 7.66 10.10
C ARG A 24 2.89 6.19 10.15
N MET A 25 2.74 5.67 11.37
CA MET A 25 2.45 4.25 11.59
C MET A 25 0.94 4.00 11.64
N LEU A 26 0.53 2.88 11.06
CA LEU A 26 -0.81 2.33 11.18
C LEU A 26 -0.72 0.97 11.86
N ASP A 27 -1.82 0.19 11.82
CA ASP A 27 -1.88 -1.14 12.41
C ASP A 27 -0.91 -2.11 11.72
N LYS A 28 -0.43 -3.08 12.48
CA LYS A 28 0.30 -4.26 11.99
C LYS A 28 1.54 -3.94 11.16
N GLY A 29 2.19 -2.83 11.50
CA GLY A 29 3.43 -2.46 10.84
C GLY A 29 3.26 -1.74 9.51
N VAL A 30 2.03 -1.54 9.05
CA VAL A 30 1.76 -0.72 7.86
C VAL A 30 2.07 0.73 8.21
N CYS A 31 2.72 1.44 7.31
CA CYS A 31 2.96 2.87 7.50
C CYS A 31 2.77 3.62 6.17
N TYR A 32 2.73 4.93 6.25
CA TYR A 32 2.41 5.74 5.09
C TYR A 32 3.02 7.12 5.16
N LYS A 33 3.11 7.75 4.01
CA LYS A 33 3.53 9.13 3.85
C LYS A 33 2.49 9.83 2.97
N VAL A 34 2.03 11.00 3.41
CA VAL A 34 1.05 11.78 2.64
C VAL A 34 1.75 12.46 1.47
N ILE A 35 1.26 12.19 0.26
CA ILE A 35 1.70 12.90 -0.95
C ILE A 35 0.81 14.11 -1.19
N LYS A 36 -0.51 13.92 -1.03
CA LYS A 36 -1.50 14.98 -1.21
C LYS A 36 -2.66 14.71 -0.27
N SER A 37 -3.14 15.73 0.43
CA SER A 37 -4.32 15.64 1.28
C SER A 37 -5.55 16.08 0.50
N GLY A 38 -6.61 15.28 0.60
CA GLY A 38 -7.91 15.66 0.09
C GLY A 38 -8.65 16.53 1.08
N ASP A 39 -9.98 16.65 0.87
CA ASP A 39 -10.84 17.39 1.78
C ASP A 39 -10.92 16.65 3.13
N THR A 40 -10.66 17.36 4.23
CA THR A 40 -10.77 16.78 5.58
C THR A 40 -12.17 16.30 5.90
N LYS A 41 -13.18 16.74 5.16
CA LYS A 41 -14.55 16.29 5.26
C LYS A 41 -14.90 15.25 4.21
N GLY A 42 -13.92 14.81 3.42
CA GLY A 42 -14.11 13.80 2.38
C GLY A 42 -14.53 12.47 2.98
N LYS A 43 -15.23 11.69 2.16
CA LYS A 43 -15.75 10.38 2.57
C LYS A 43 -14.60 9.42 2.84
N GLN A 44 -14.71 8.68 3.94
CA GLN A 44 -13.79 7.61 4.31
C GLN A 44 -14.45 6.26 4.00
N PRO A 45 -13.71 5.31 3.41
CA PRO A 45 -14.28 3.97 3.21
C PRO A 45 -14.29 3.18 4.51
N ASN A 46 -15.20 2.22 4.57
CA ASN A 46 -15.11 1.14 5.54
C ASN A 46 -14.74 -0.14 4.80
N ARG A 47 -14.57 -1.22 5.56
CA ARG A 47 -14.15 -2.51 5.02
C ARG A 47 -15.05 -3.02 3.89
N ASN A 48 -16.35 -2.70 3.92
CA ASN A 48 -17.32 -3.18 2.96
C ASN A 48 -17.53 -2.23 1.77
N SER A 49 -16.85 -1.09 1.77
CA SER A 49 -17.00 -0.10 0.70
C SER A 49 -16.40 -0.57 -0.61
N VAL A 50 -16.94 -0.05 -1.71
CA VAL A 50 -16.29 -0.12 -3.01
C VAL A 50 -15.50 1.18 -3.18
N VAL A 51 -14.21 1.04 -3.46
CA VAL A 51 -13.31 2.18 -3.62
C VAL A 51 -12.86 2.27 -5.07
N THR A 52 -12.77 3.48 -5.60
CA THR A 52 -12.17 3.75 -6.91
C THR A 52 -10.85 4.45 -6.65
N ALA A 53 -9.76 3.88 -7.14
CA ALA A 53 -8.43 4.39 -6.83
C ALA A 53 -7.46 4.15 -7.97
N HIS A 54 -6.57 5.11 -8.21
CA HIS A 54 -5.37 4.88 -8.99
C HIS A 54 -4.25 4.39 -8.07
N TYR A 55 -3.42 3.51 -8.58
CA TYR A 55 -2.31 3.00 -7.79
C TYR A 55 -1.13 2.59 -8.66
N THR A 56 0.05 2.55 -8.04
CA THR A 56 1.26 1.96 -8.59
C THR A 56 1.95 1.21 -7.47
N GLY A 57 2.25 -0.07 -7.69
CA GLY A 57 2.92 -0.92 -6.71
C GLY A 57 4.35 -1.25 -7.12
N LYS A 58 5.26 -1.17 -6.17
CA LYS A 58 6.69 -1.44 -6.37
C LYS A 58 7.24 -2.32 -5.27
N THR A 59 8.30 -3.05 -5.58
CA THR A 59 9.16 -3.67 -4.58
C THR A 59 10.25 -2.69 -4.15
N ILE A 60 11.04 -3.06 -3.13
CA ILE A 60 12.02 -2.12 -2.55
C ILE A 60 13.16 -1.75 -3.51
N ASN A 61 13.38 -2.54 -4.57
CA ASN A 61 14.37 -2.20 -5.60
C ASN A 61 13.85 -1.21 -6.64
N GLY A 62 12.63 -0.69 -6.43
CA GLY A 62 12.04 0.31 -7.32
C GLY A 62 11.32 -0.25 -8.53
N LYS A 63 11.28 -1.58 -8.68
CA LYS A 63 10.64 -2.22 -9.83
C LYS A 63 9.11 -2.21 -9.66
N THR A 64 8.42 -1.65 -10.64
CA THR A 64 6.95 -1.63 -10.66
C THR A 64 6.42 -3.01 -11.05
N PHE A 65 5.53 -3.58 -10.24
CA PHE A 65 4.90 -4.86 -10.57
C PHE A 65 3.45 -4.70 -11.03
N ASP A 66 2.83 -3.56 -10.77
CA ASP A 66 1.46 -3.29 -11.20
C ASP A 66 1.18 -1.79 -11.13
N SER A 67 0.34 -1.30 -12.03
CA SER A 67 -0.09 0.09 -12.03
C SER A 67 -1.41 0.22 -12.78
N SER A 68 -2.29 1.09 -12.27
CA SER A 68 -3.52 1.47 -12.95
C SER A 68 -3.34 2.75 -13.79
N ARG A 69 -2.23 3.45 -13.63
CA ARG A 69 -1.97 4.71 -14.33
C ARG A 69 -1.88 4.46 -15.83
N GLY A 70 -2.51 5.33 -16.61
CA GLY A 70 -2.62 5.17 -18.06
C GLY A 70 -3.94 4.55 -18.49
N ASP A 71 -4.72 4.04 -17.57
CA ASP A 71 -6.04 3.45 -17.81
C ASP A 71 -7.09 4.14 -16.96
N VAL A 72 -8.34 3.69 -17.10
CA VAL A 72 -9.43 4.13 -16.23
C VAL A 72 -9.16 3.60 -14.82
N ALA A 73 -9.39 4.43 -13.81
CA ALA A 73 -9.20 4.02 -12.43
C ALA A 73 -10.14 2.87 -12.09
N PRO A 74 -9.59 1.73 -11.59
CA PRO A 74 -10.42 0.58 -11.27
C PRO A 74 -11.19 0.78 -9.96
N ALA A 75 -12.30 0.04 -9.84
CA ALA A 75 -13.09 -0.02 -8.61
C ALA A 75 -12.88 -1.37 -7.96
N PHE A 76 -12.70 -1.36 -6.63
CA PHE A 76 -12.45 -2.58 -5.85
C PHE A 76 -13.37 -2.60 -4.64
N ARG A 77 -13.79 -3.79 -4.25
CA ARG A 77 -14.37 -3.99 -2.93
C ARG A 77 -13.21 -4.09 -1.94
N LEU A 78 -13.17 -3.19 -0.96
CA LEU A 78 -11.99 -3.06 -0.09
C LEU A 78 -11.65 -4.37 0.61
N ARG A 79 -12.63 -5.10 1.12
CA ARG A 79 -12.40 -6.36 1.84
C ARG A 79 -11.77 -7.47 1.00
N ASP A 80 -11.78 -7.34 -0.33
CA ASP A 80 -11.20 -8.35 -1.24
C ASP A 80 -9.73 -8.09 -1.53
N LEU A 81 -9.16 -7.01 -1.01
CA LEU A 81 -7.79 -6.60 -1.27
C LEU A 81 -6.85 -7.11 -0.17
N ILE A 82 -5.54 -6.98 -0.38
CA ILE A 82 -4.56 -7.40 0.64
C ILE A 82 -4.76 -6.58 1.92
N THR A 83 -4.39 -7.17 3.04
CA THR A 83 -4.64 -6.59 4.36
C THR A 83 -4.07 -5.18 4.50
N GLY A 84 -2.89 -4.93 3.94
CA GLY A 84 -2.28 -3.60 4.00
C GLY A 84 -3.14 -2.51 3.37
N TRP A 85 -3.83 -2.82 2.26
CA TRP A 85 -4.77 -1.87 1.63
C TRP A 85 -5.98 -1.65 2.53
N ILE A 86 -6.52 -2.71 3.13
CA ILE A 86 -7.68 -2.61 4.01
C ILE A 86 -7.35 -1.71 5.21
N ILE A 87 -6.17 -1.87 5.78
CA ILE A 87 -5.73 -1.05 6.91
C ILE A 87 -5.56 0.41 6.49
N ALA A 88 -4.85 0.66 5.40
CA ALA A 88 -4.51 2.02 4.99
C ALA A 88 -5.73 2.79 4.48
N MET A 89 -6.51 2.19 3.60
CA MET A 89 -7.58 2.93 2.92
C MET A 89 -8.73 3.31 3.85
N GLN A 90 -8.95 2.56 4.93
CA GLN A 90 -9.95 2.96 5.93
C GLN A 90 -9.56 4.26 6.65
N GLN A 91 -8.30 4.65 6.59
CA GLN A 91 -7.80 5.91 7.16
C GLN A 91 -7.73 7.03 6.13
N MET A 92 -7.88 6.72 4.85
CA MET A 92 -7.84 7.71 3.77
C MET A 92 -9.21 8.35 3.55
N ARG A 93 -9.19 9.56 3.01
CA ARG A 93 -10.40 10.26 2.55
C ARG A 93 -10.31 10.48 1.05
N VAL A 94 -11.45 10.62 0.42
CA VAL A 94 -11.51 10.92 -1.02
C VAL A 94 -10.64 12.16 -1.31
N GLY A 95 -9.78 12.04 -2.29
CA GLY A 95 -8.81 13.08 -2.68
C GLY A 95 -7.43 12.89 -2.09
N ASP A 96 -7.28 12.00 -1.08
CA ASP A 96 -5.96 11.70 -0.52
C ASP A 96 -5.14 10.89 -1.50
N ARG A 97 -3.84 11.19 -1.54
CA ARG A 97 -2.85 10.40 -2.22
C ARG A 97 -1.73 10.11 -1.24
N TRP A 98 -1.47 8.84 -0.97
CA TRP A 98 -0.48 8.37 0.00
C TRP A 98 0.48 7.41 -0.66
N GLU A 99 1.72 7.42 -0.17
CA GLU A 99 2.63 6.31 -0.42
C GLU A 99 2.54 5.39 0.80
N VAL A 100 2.12 4.15 0.60
CA VAL A 100 1.84 3.18 1.67
C VAL A 100 2.89 2.09 1.63
N TYR A 101 3.47 1.79 2.79
CA TYR A 101 4.52 0.77 2.93
C TYR A 101 3.95 -0.40 3.71
N ILE A 102 3.92 -1.56 3.08
CA ILE A 102 3.21 -2.74 3.58
C ILE A 102 4.20 -3.86 3.84
N PRO A 103 4.37 -4.30 5.11
CA PRO A 103 5.21 -5.45 5.38
C PRO A 103 4.66 -6.70 4.70
N ALA A 104 5.52 -7.64 4.38
CA ALA A 104 5.14 -8.85 3.65
C ALA A 104 3.95 -9.56 4.30
N GLU A 105 3.89 -9.60 5.63
CA GLU A 105 2.83 -10.27 6.38
C GLU A 105 1.45 -9.68 6.11
N GLN A 106 1.37 -8.40 5.71
CA GLN A 106 0.11 -7.75 5.38
C GLN A 106 -0.10 -7.62 3.87
N GLY A 107 0.78 -8.20 3.08
CA GLY A 107 0.70 -8.29 1.63
C GLY A 107 0.58 -9.75 1.19
N TYR A 108 1.57 -10.25 0.46
CA TYR A 108 1.55 -11.62 -0.07
C TYR A 108 2.33 -12.61 0.78
N GLY A 109 2.88 -12.19 1.92
CA GLY A 109 3.59 -13.05 2.84
C GLY A 109 4.83 -13.67 2.21
N LYS A 110 5.04 -14.96 2.48
CA LYS A 110 6.15 -15.72 1.92
C LYS A 110 5.87 -16.28 0.53
N ARG A 111 4.66 -16.05 0.02
CA ARG A 111 4.26 -16.53 -1.31
C ARG A 111 4.86 -15.63 -2.38
N SER A 112 5.48 -16.26 -3.39
CA SER A 112 5.92 -15.54 -4.58
C SER A 112 4.77 -15.51 -5.58
N VAL A 113 4.49 -14.31 -6.10
CA VAL A 113 3.55 -14.12 -7.20
C VAL A 113 4.29 -13.39 -8.32
N PRO A 114 3.76 -13.35 -9.55
CA PRO A 114 4.48 -12.70 -10.65
C PRO A 114 4.91 -11.27 -10.31
N GLY A 115 6.21 -11.01 -10.42
CA GLY A 115 6.79 -9.70 -10.12
C GLY A 115 7.02 -9.40 -8.66
N ILE A 116 6.58 -10.28 -7.73
CA ILE A 116 6.70 -10.05 -6.29
C ILE A 116 7.29 -11.29 -5.62
N PRO A 117 8.61 -11.32 -5.39
CA PRO A 117 9.21 -12.44 -4.65
C PRO A 117 8.65 -12.55 -3.24
N GLY A 118 8.56 -13.78 -2.72
CA GLY A 118 8.11 -14.00 -1.34
C GLY A 118 8.93 -13.21 -0.33
N GLY A 119 8.27 -12.65 0.66
CA GLY A 119 8.93 -11.81 1.67
C GLY A 119 9.10 -10.35 1.26
N SER A 120 8.48 -9.93 0.16
CA SER A 120 8.58 -8.54 -0.31
C SER A 120 7.77 -7.58 0.55
N THR A 121 8.41 -6.49 0.96
CA THR A 121 7.72 -5.28 1.38
C THR A 121 7.15 -4.61 0.13
N LEU A 122 5.92 -4.13 0.21
CA LEU A 122 5.25 -3.50 -0.93
C LEU A 122 5.16 -2.00 -0.72
N ILE A 123 5.41 -1.26 -1.79
CA ILE A 123 5.32 0.21 -1.79
C ILE A 123 4.22 0.58 -2.78
N PHE A 124 3.11 1.11 -2.28
CA PHE A 124 1.99 1.51 -3.12
C PHE A 124 1.79 3.02 -3.05
N ASP A 125 1.79 3.65 -4.21
CA ASP A 125 1.25 4.99 -4.37
C ASP A 125 -0.25 4.81 -4.63
N ILE A 126 -1.10 5.29 -3.73
CA ILE A 126 -2.55 5.12 -3.82
C ILE A 126 -3.22 6.48 -3.80
N GLU A 127 -4.06 6.73 -4.79
CA GLU A 127 -4.89 7.93 -4.86
C GLU A 127 -6.36 7.51 -4.80
N LEU A 128 -7.04 7.87 -3.71
CA LEU A 128 -8.45 7.52 -3.50
C LEU A 128 -9.34 8.55 -4.19
N LEU A 129 -10.10 8.09 -5.18
CA LEU A 129 -10.91 8.96 -6.03
C LEU A 129 -12.39 8.96 -5.66
N ALA A 130 -12.93 7.82 -5.22
CA ALA A 130 -14.34 7.70 -4.89
C ALA A 130 -14.58 6.57 -3.91
N VAL A 131 -15.66 6.69 -3.14
CA VAL A 131 -16.11 5.67 -2.17
C VAL A 131 -17.62 5.48 -2.34
N ASN A 132 -18.01 4.24 -2.52
CA ASN A 132 -19.44 3.86 -2.60
C ASN A 132 -19.83 2.91 -1.47
#